data_33fbc5256ae06fbcd8e3660dae8204b0
#
_entry.id   33fbc5256ae06fbcd8e3660dae8204b0
#
_cell.length_a   1.000
_cell.length_b   1.000
_cell.length_c   1.000
_cell.angle_alpha   90.00
_cell.angle_beta   90.00
_cell.angle_gamma   90.00
#
_symmetry.space_group_name_H-M   'P 1'
#
loop_
_entity.id
_entity.type
_entity.pdbx_description
1 polymer ?
#
loop_
_entity_poly.entity_id
_entity_poly.type
_entity_poly.pdbx_seq_one_letter_code
_entity_poly.pdbx_strand_id
1 'polypeptide(L)'
;MNDGPDTNIDVPTGKRRIFGSISDVGKVRETDEDFVSVLKLSGAFGTVHILAVADGMGGHAKGEVASKLATKEMCKVWVESFSKIAVPELFNETDFESVLEKGIKKANEEILEYTSKNPEASGMGTTSVCAIVDDRGRVTIANVGDSRAYVISDKSGIRQETKDHSFVQGLLDKNEINEEEARNHPNKNIITKAVGLSPS
;
A
#
# COMPACT_ATOMS: atom_id res chain seq x y z
N MET A 1 -7.97 -26.49 2.00
CA MET A 1 -7.37 -26.15 0.70
C MET A 1 -7.35 -24.64 0.67
N ASN A 2 -6.16 -24.05 0.70
CA ASN A 2 -5.99 -22.60 0.73
C ASN A 2 -5.99 -22.13 -0.72
N ASP A 3 -7.15 -21.71 -1.21
CA ASP A 3 -7.23 -20.96 -2.46
C ASP A 3 -7.01 -19.47 -2.14
N GLY A 4 -5.75 -19.13 -1.85
CA GLY A 4 -5.31 -17.74 -1.89
C GLY A 4 -5.40 -17.23 -3.34
N PRO A 5 -5.66 -15.93 -3.56
CA PRO A 5 -5.70 -15.39 -4.91
C PRO A 5 -4.37 -15.66 -5.61
N ASP A 6 -4.46 -16.21 -6.83
CA ASP A 6 -3.31 -16.49 -7.68
C ASP A 6 -2.67 -15.14 -8.07
N THR A 7 -1.61 -14.76 -7.35
CA THR A 7 -0.95 -13.43 -7.45
C THR A 7 0.03 -13.34 -8.63
N ASN A 8 0.00 -14.30 -9.56
CA ASN A 8 0.80 -14.22 -10.77
C ASN A 8 0.19 -13.24 -11.77
N ILE A 9 0.56 -11.97 -11.64
CA ILE A 9 0.27 -10.93 -12.63
C ILE A 9 1.30 -11.08 -13.75
N ASP A 10 0.86 -11.54 -14.93
CA ASP A 10 1.72 -11.70 -16.12
C ASP A 10 2.00 -10.32 -16.73
N VAL A 11 3.13 -9.72 -16.35
CA VAL A 11 3.60 -8.46 -16.91
C VAL A 11 4.61 -8.75 -18.01
N PRO A 12 4.43 -8.25 -19.24
CA PRO A 12 5.32 -8.53 -20.36
C PRO A 12 6.78 -8.20 -20.04
N THR A 13 7.67 -9.18 -20.17
CA THR A 13 9.11 -9.00 -20.02
C THR A 13 9.72 -8.26 -21.22
N GLY A 14 10.78 -7.48 -20.97
CA GLY A 14 11.55 -6.81 -22.04
C GLY A 14 10.91 -5.56 -22.65
N LYS A 15 9.72 -5.13 -22.22
CA LYS A 15 9.12 -3.84 -22.63
C LYS A 15 9.52 -2.72 -21.70
N ARG A 16 9.67 -1.49 -22.25
CA ARG A 16 9.87 -0.28 -21.47
C ARG A 16 8.63 -0.06 -20.58
N ARG A 17 8.83 0.00 -19.27
CA ARG A 17 7.79 0.36 -18.31
C ARG A 17 7.75 1.86 -18.10
N ILE A 18 6.54 2.40 -18.05
CA ILE A 18 6.29 3.81 -17.77
C ILE A 18 5.49 3.86 -16.48
N PHE A 19 5.96 4.69 -15.55
CA PHE A 19 5.30 4.94 -14.27
C PHE A 19 4.87 6.40 -14.22
N GLY A 20 3.70 6.65 -13.67
CA GLY A 20 3.18 7.98 -13.40
C GLY A 20 2.53 8.01 -12.03
N SER A 21 2.49 9.17 -11.42
CA SER A 21 1.77 9.42 -10.17
C SER A 21 1.07 10.76 -10.26
N ILE A 22 -0.08 10.84 -9.61
CA ILE A 22 -0.84 12.08 -9.47
C ILE A 22 -1.49 12.08 -8.09
N SER A 23 -1.54 13.24 -7.46
CA SER A 23 -2.32 13.52 -6.27
C SER A 23 -3.04 14.83 -6.48
N ASP A 24 -4.23 15.00 -5.88
CA ASP A 24 -5.04 16.20 -5.99
C ASP A 24 -5.87 16.38 -4.72
N VAL A 25 -5.80 17.55 -4.11
CA VAL A 25 -6.52 17.88 -2.87
C VAL A 25 -8.05 17.76 -3.00
N GLY A 26 -8.56 17.76 -4.25
CA GLY A 26 -9.99 17.75 -4.54
C GLY A 26 -10.66 19.10 -4.27
N LYS A 27 -12.01 19.09 -4.23
CA LYS A 27 -12.81 20.33 -4.16
C LYS A 27 -13.28 20.70 -2.75
N VAL A 28 -13.04 19.84 -1.76
CA VAL A 28 -13.63 19.96 -0.42
C VAL A 28 -12.58 20.15 0.66
N ARG A 29 -11.41 19.48 0.52
CA ARG A 29 -10.33 19.57 1.47
C ARG A 29 -9.47 20.80 1.23
N GLU A 30 -8.84 21.32 2.27
CA GLU A 30 -7.87 22.41 2.19
C GLU A 30 -6.44 21.89 2.01
N THR A 31 -6.19 20.67 2.50
CA THR A 31 -4.87 20.01 2.47
C THR A 31 -5.00 18.65 1.81
N ASP A 32 -4.05 18.33 0.95
CA ASP A 32 -3.88 16.99 0.42
C ASP A 32 -3.22 16.11 1.49
N GLU A 33 -3.98 15.13 1.98
CA GLU A 33 -3.53 14.19 3.01
C GLU A 33 -2.94 12.91 2.38
N ASP A 34 -2.99 12.79 1.05
CA ASP A 34 -2.42 11.67 0.31
C ASP A 34 -0.92 11.84 0.11
N PHE A 35 -0.21 10.74 0.01
CA PHE A 35 1.18 10.73 -0.37
C PHE A 35 1.51 9.57 -1.31
N VAL A 36 2.18 9.88 -2.42
CA VAL A 36 2.55 8.92 -3.45
C VAL A 36 4.07 8.83 -3.57
N SER A 37 4.60 7.61 -3.71
CA SER A 37 6.02 7.38 -3.96
C SER A 37 6.23 6.38 -5.10
N VAL A 38 7.20 6.68 -5.96
CA VAL A 38 7.70 5.79 -7.01
C VAL A 38 9.22 5.71 -6.88
N LEU A 39 9.73 4.55 -6.49
CA LEU A 39 11.15 4.28 -6.40
C LEU A 39 11.58 3.39 -7.57
N LYS A 40 12.74 3.70 -8.16
CA LYS A 40 13.45 2.81 -9.08
C LYS A 40 14.79 2.45 -8.48
N LEU A 41 15.00 1.17 -8.22
CA LEU A 41 16.26 0.64 -7.71
C LEU A 41 16.88 -0.27 -8.75
N SER A 42 18.17 -0.07 -9.02
CA SER A 42 18.91 -0.86 -10.00
C SER A 42 20.25 -1.30 -9.41
N GLY A 43 20.63 -2.52 -9.73
CA GLY A 43 21.86 -3.12 -9.24
C GLY A 43 22.24 -4.38 -10.01
N ALA A 44 23.12 -5.20 -9.46
CA ALA A 44 23.48 -6.50 -10.03
C ALA A 44 22.25 -7.43 -10.20
N PHE A 45 21.20 -7.18 -9.45
CA PHE A 45 19.93 -7.91 -9.49
C PHE A 45 18.98 -7.48 -10.64
N GLY A 46 19.36 -6.51 -11.46
CA GLY A 46 18.45 -5.90 -12.45
C GLY A 46 17.77 -4.64 -11.91
N THR A 47 16.51 -4.45 -12.23
CA THR A 47 15.75 -3.28 -11.82
C THR A 47 14.43 -3.68 -11.15
N VAL A 48 14.14 -3.03 -10.03
CA VAL A 48 12.83 -3.08 -9.39
C VAL A 48 12.22 -1.68 -9.32
N HIS A 49 10.91 -1.62 -9.44
CA HIS A 49 10.13 -0.42 -9.17
C HIS A 49 9.24 -0.69 -7.96
N ILE A 50 9.24 0.22 -7.02
CA ILE A 50 8.40 0.14 -5.84
C ILE A 50 7.46 1.34 -5.86
N LEU A 51 6.19 1.06 -5.80
CA LEU A 51 5.09 2.02 -5.87
C LEU A 51 4.39 2.02 -4.53
N ALA A 52 4.05 3.19 -4.00
CA ALA A 52 3.27 3.29 -2.78
C ALA A 52 2.31 4.46 -2.86
N VAL A 53 1.10 4.25 -2.37
CA VAL A 53 0.08 5.27 -2.13
C VAL A 53 -0.36 5.14 -0.69
N ALA A 54 -0.44 6.26 0.00
CA ALA A 54 -0.84 6.38 1.39
C ALA A 54 -1.89 7.49 1.51
N ASP A 55 -3.13 7.16 1.93
CA ASP A 55 -4.21 8.09 2.21
C ASP A 55 -4.22 8.36 3.71
N GLY A 56 -3.88 9.58 4.08
CA GLY A 56 -3.73 9.99 5.47
C GLY A 56 -5.05 10.32 6.12
N MET A 57 -5.20 9.94 7.40
CA MET A 57 -6.39 10.22 8.21
C MET A 57 -6.03 10.81 9.57
N GLY A 58 -6.93 11.62 10.14
CA GLY A 58 -6.74 12.14 11.50
C GLY A 58 -7.15 13.59 11.74
N GLY A 59 -7.72 14.27 10.75
CA GLY A 59 -8.19 15.65 10.83
C GLY A 59 -7.09 16.70 11.14
N HIS A 60 -7.25 17.96 10.67
CA HIS A 60 -6.32 19.07 10.94
C HIS A 60 -4.84 18.78 10.61
N ALA A 61 -4.53 18.49 9.35
CA ALA A 61 -3.17 18.23 8.82
C ALA A 61 -2.44 17.01 9.43
N LYS A 62 -3.09 16.23 10.27
CA LYS A 62 -2.47 15.03 10.89
C LYS A 62 -2.38 13.87 9.89
N GLY A 63 -3.35 13.76 8.97
CA GLY A 63 -3.32 12.79 7.87
C GLY A 63 -2.12 12.98 6.97
N GLU A 64 -1.84 14.24 6.56
CA GLU A 64 -0.65 14.59 5.77
C GLU A 64 0.66 14.18 6.45
N VAL A 65 0.76 14.38 7.77
CA VAL A 65 1.95 13.96 8.54
C VAL A 65 2.06 12.44 8.56
N ALA A 66 0.95 11.73 8.78
CA ALA A 66 0.94 10.28 8.84
C ALA A 66 1.34 9.64 7.51
N SER A 67 0.72 10.05 6.38
CA SER A 67 1.02 9.52 5.05
C SER A 67 2.46 9.76 4.62
N LYS A 68 3.00 10.99 4.87
CA LYS A 68 4.39 11.32 4.59
C LYS A 68 5.37 10.54 5.45
N LEU A 69 5.12 10.45 6.76
CA LEU A 69 5.98 9.70 7.69
C LEU A 69 6.01 8.22 7.33
N ALA A 70 4.83 7.62 7.14
CA ALA A 70 4.73 6.22 6.73
C ALA A 70 5.52 5.92 5.46
N THR A 71 5.25 6.68 4.40
CA THR A 71 5.90 6.45 3.11
C THR A 71 7.41 6.64 3.18
N LYS A 72 7.88 7.64 3.92
CA LYS A 72 9.31 7.88 4.13
C LYS A 72 9.99 6.68 4.82
N GLU A 73 9.39 6.16 5.88
CA GLU A 73 9.98 5.04 6.62
C GLU A 73 9.91 3.73 5.83
N MET A 74 8.79 3.48 5.13
CA MET A 74 8.70 2.35 4.20
C MET A 74 9.81 2.40 3.14
N CYS A 75 9.99 3.56 2.48
CA CYS A 75 11.02 3.74 1.46
C CYS A 75 12.44 3.46 2.00
N LYS A 76 12.78 3.91 3.21
CA LYS A 76 14.08 3.62 3.83
C LYS A 76 14.32 2.13 3.97
N VAL A 77 13.35 1.40 4.53
CA VAL A 77 13.44 -0.05 4.74
C VAL A 77 13.59 -0.78 3.41
N TRP A 78 12.83 -0.38 2.39
CA TRP A 78 12.89 -1.02 1.08
C TRP A 78 14.22 -0.77 0.38
N VAL A 79 14.72 0.46 0.37
CA VAL A 79 16.04 0.79 -0.18
C VAL A 79 17.12 0.00 0.54
N GLU A 80 17.09 -0.06 1.87
CA GLU A 80 18.05 -0.84 2.66
C GLU A 80 17.97 -2.34 2.34
N SER A 81 16.78 -2.90 2.20
CA SER A 81 16.58 -4.31 1.86
C SER A 81 17.22 -4.67 0.52
N PHE A 82 16.97 -3.86 -0.51
CA PHE A 82 17.56 -4.10 -1.84
C PHE A 82 19.04 -3.76 -1.92
N SER A 83 19.56 -2.82 -1.13
CA SER A 83 20.98 -2.48 -1.10
C SER A 83 21.88 -3.64 -0.60
N LYS A 84 21.30 -4.58 0.13
CA LYS A 84 22.01 -5.77 0.65
C LYS A 84 22.11 -6.90 -0.38
N ILE A 85 21.43 -6.79 -1.52
CA ILE A 85 21.43 -7.81 -2.57
C ILE A 85 22.65 -7.59 -3.47
N ALA A 86 23.72 -8.32 -3.20
CA ALA A 86 24.99 -8.16 -3.89
C ALA A 86 25.08 -8.96 -5.21
N VAL A 87 24.29 -10.02 -5.37
CA VAL A 87 24.34 -10.93 -6.50
C VAL A 87 22.93 -11.31 -6.99
N PRO A 88 22.76 -11.64 -8.29
CA PRO A 88 21.44 -11.95 -8.87
C PRO A 88 20.74 -13.15 -8.21
N GLU A 89 21.49 -14.13 -7.72
CA GLU A 89 20.96 -15.32 -7.07
C GLU A 89 20.17 -14.96 -5.82
N LEU A 90 20.71 -14.09 -4.96
CA LEU A 90 20.02 -13.60 -3.75
C LEU A 90 18.74 -12.84 -4.09
N PHE A 91 18.71 -12.18 -5.24
CA PHE A 91 17.50 -11.49 -5.69
C PHE A 91 16.37 -12.47 -6.03
N ASN A 92 16.70 -13.61 -6.65
CA ASN A 92 15.71 -14.64 -6.98
C ASN A 92 15.06 -15.25 -5.73
N GLU A 93 15.82 -15.34 -4.64
CA GLU A 93 15.40 -15.86 -3.35
C GLU A 93 14.72 -14.79 -2.48
N THR A 94 14.73 -13.52 -2.91
CA THR A 94 14.15 -12.43 -2.13
C THR A 94 12.64 -12.56 -2.10
N ASP A 95 12.12 -12.68 -0.90
CA ASP A 95 10.69 -12.63 -0.62
C ASP A 95 10.21 -11.18 -0.60
N PHE A 96 9.57 -10.76 -1.67
CA PHE A 96 9.03 -9.41 -1.81
C PHE A 96 7.90 -9.10 -0.83
N GLU A 97 7.11 -10.11 -0.44
CA GLU A 97 6.10 -9.96 0.60
C GLU A 97 6.75 -9.53 1.92
N SER A 98 7.78 -10.26 2.35
CA SER A 98 8.52 -9.92 3.56
C SER A 98 9.15 -8.53 3.50
N VAL A 99 9.64 -8.11 2.32
CA VAL A 99 10.21 -6.75 2.13
C VAL A 99 9.13 -5.69 2.32
N LEU A 100 7.96 -5.85 1.69
CA LEU A 100 6.85 -4.90 1.83
C LEU A 100 6.33 -4.87 3.27
N GLU A 101 6.13 -6.04 3.88
CA GLU A 101 5.65 -6.16 5.26
C GLU A 101 6.57 -5.46 6.26
N LYS A 102 7.90 -5.65 6.14
CA LYS A 102 8.88 -4.97 6.99
C LYS A 102 8.78 -3.45 6.90
N GLY A 103 8.59 -2.92 5.70
CA GLY A 103 8.40 -1.49 5.49
C GLY A 103 7.15 -0.97 6.20
N ILE A 104 6.01 -1.66 6.01
CA ILE A 104 4.74 -1.29 6.63
C ILE A 104 4.81 -1.37 8.17
N LYS A 105 5.40 -2.45 8.70
CA LYS A 105 5.60 -2.60 10.16
C LYS A 105 6.44 -1.46 10.73
N LYS A 106 7.54 -1.12 10.06
CA LYS A 106 8.40 -0.01 10.51
C LYS A 106 7.68 1.33 10.46
N ALA A 107 6.90 1.59 9.41
CA ALA A 107 6.07 2.79 9.32
C ALA A 107 5.05 2.87 10.47
N ASN A 108 4.41 1.74 10.82
CA ASN A 108 3.49 1.67 11.94
C ASN A 108 4.17 2.02 13.28
N GLU A 109 5.34 1.45 13.53
CA GLU A 109 6.14 1.76 14.73
C GLU A 109 6.46 3.25 14.83
N GLU A 110 6.91 3.85 13.73
CA GLU A 110 7.31 5.26 13.70
C GLU A 110 6.13 6.22 13.92
N ILE A 111 4.95 5.91 13.37
CA ILE A 111 3.75 6.72 13.63
C ILE A 111 3.34 6.60 15.11
N LEU A 112 3.34 5.40 15.66
CA LEU A 112 3.02 5.19 17.08
C LEU A 112 4.04 5.88 18.00
N GLU A 113 5.32 5.85 17.67
CA GLU A 113 6.35 6.58 18.39
C GLU A 113 6.14 8.10 18.30
N TYR A 114 5.83 8.60 17.09
CA TYR A 114 5.54 10.01 16.88
C TYR A 114 4.34 10.47 17.71
N THR A 115 3.24 9.75 17.70
CA THR A 115 2.03 10.09 18.47
C THR A 115 2.26 10.04 19.96
N SER A 116 3.12 9.14 20.44
CA SER A 116 3.48 9.07 21.86
C SER A 116 4.24 10.30 22.36
N LYS A 117 5.00 10.94 21.48
CA LYS A 117 5.78 12.17 21.77
C LYS A 117 5.00 13.45 21.49
N ASN A 118 3.94 13.36 20.69
CA ASN A 118 3.13 14.48 20.22
C ASN A 118 1.64 14.17 20.46
N PRO A 119 1.13 14.41 21.69
CA PRO A 119 -0.25 14.07 22.03
C PRO A 119 -1.32 14.70 21.13
N GLU A 120 -1.02 15.86 20.57
CA GLU A 120 -1.89 16.55 19.59
C GLU A 120 -2.05 15.76 18.28
N ALA A 121 -1.12 14.87 17.96
CA ALA A 121 -1.18 13.98 16.82
C ALA A 121 -1.89 12.64 17.11
N SER A 122 -2.46 12.48 18.29
CA SER A 122 -3.19 11.26 18.69
C SER A 122 -4.29 10.94 17.67
N GLY A 123 -4.37 9.65 17.29
CA GLY A 123 -5.36 9.15 16.33
C GLY A 123 -5.03 9.42 14.86
N MET A 124 -3.86 9.97 14.54
CA MET A 124 -3.42 10.02 13.17
C MET A 124 -3.04 8.61 12.66
N GLY A 125 -3.28 8.37 11.41
CA GLY A 125 -2.92 7.13 10.73
C GLY A 125 -2.98 7.32 9.21
N THR A 126 -2.68 6.26 8.49
CA THR A 126 -2.76 6.28 7.03
C THR A 126 -3.07 4.89 6.50
N THR A 127 -3.70 4.84 5.33
CA THR A 127 -3.70 3.61 4.53
C THR A 127 -2.32 3.38 3.95
N SER A 128 -2.08 2.20 3.42
CA SER A 128 -0.93 1.91 2.58
C SER A 128 -1.30 0.86 1.56
N VAL A 129 -1.20 1.19 0.28
CA VAL A 129 -1.16 0.21 -0.80
C VAL A 129 0.17 0.35 -1.53
N CYS A 130 0.91 -0.74 -1.63
CA CYS A 130 2.23 -0.73 -2.23
C CYS A 130 2.46 -1.95 -3.10
N ALA A 131 3.34 -1.81 -4.10
CA ALA A 131 3.69 -2.86 -5.03
C ALA A 131 5.18 -2.85 -5.35
N ILE A 132 5.79 -4.04 -5.46
CA ILE A 132 7.09 -4.24 -6.08
C ILE A 132 6.87 -4.85 -7.46
N VAL A 133 7.49 -4.25 -8.48
CA VAL A 133 7.49 -4.74 -9.86
C VAL A 133 8.91 -4.92 -10.32
N ASP A 134 9.34 -6.14 -10.60
CA ASP A 134 10.68 -6.41 -11.12
C ASP A 134 10.72 -6.40 -12.67
N ASP A 135 11.92 -6.44 -13.24
CA ASP A 135 12.13 -6.43 -14.70
C ASP A 135 11.71 -7.74 -15.39
N ARG A 136 11.43 -8.80 -14.62
CA ARG A 136 10.93 -10.09 -15.12
C ARG A 136 9.41 -10.17 -15.17
N GLY A 137 8.73 -9.14 -14.65
CA GLY A 137 7.27 -9.09 -14.61
C GLY A 137 6.64 -9.63 -13.33
N ARG A 138 7.44 -10.04 -12.34
CA ARG A 138 6.91 -10.40 -11.03
C ARG A 138 6.36 -9.15 -10.35
N VAL A 139 5.14 -9.25 -9.84
CA VAL A 139 4.46 -8.18 -9.09
C VAL A 139 4.03 -8.74 -7.75
N THR A 140 4.36 -8.02 -6.69
CA THR A 140 3.89 -8.32 -5.33
C THR A 140 3.21 -7.09 -4.80
N ILE A 141 2.00 -7.24 -4.25
CA ILE A 141 1.17 -6.16 -3.73
C ILE A 141 0.91 -6.41 -2.25
N ALA A 142 0.98 -5.36 -1.44
CA ALA A 142 0.53 -5.39 -0.05
C ALA A 142 -0.36 -4.17 0.22
N ASN A 143 -1.38 -4.34 1.09
CA ASN A 143 -2.23 -3.23 1.49
C ASN A 143 -2.61 -3.28 2.98
N VAL A 144 -2.80 -2.08 3.53
CA VAL A 144 -3.44 -1.83 4.83
C VAL A 144 -4.41 -0.67 4.63
N GLY A 145 -5.67 -0.87 4.97
CA GLY A 145 -6.72 0.13 4.77
C GLY A 145 -7.63 -0.20 3.59
N ASP A 146 -8.28 0.78 3.04
CA ASP A 146 -9.25 0.69 1.93
C ASP A 146 -8.77 1.35 0.62
N SER A 147 -7.53 1.79 0.56
CA SER A 147 -6.85 2.11 -0.70
C SER A 147 -6.65 0.85 -1.52
N ARG A 148 -6.84 0.94 -2.84
CA ARG A 148 -6.97 -0.24 -3.70
C ARG A 148 -5.93 -0.28 -4.81
N ALA A 149 -5.49 -1.49 -5.17
CA ALA A 149 -4.73 -1.76 -6.38
C ALA A 149 -5.60 -2.52 -7.39
N TYR A 150 -5.45 -2.15 -8.66
CA TYR A 150 -6.15 -2.79 -9.77
C TYR A 150 -5.15 -3.18 -10.85
N VAL A 151 -5.40 -4.33 -11.48
CA VAL A 151 -4.75 -4.75 -12.71
C VAL A 151 -5.73 -4.61 -13.86
N ILE A 152 -5.24 -4.03 -14.95
CA ILE A 152 -6.01 -3.85 -16.19
C ILE A 152 -5.30 -4.61 -17.29
N SER A 153 -6.00 -5.49 -17.98
CA SER A 153 -5.46 -6.19 -19.14
C SER A 153 -6.50 -6.31 -20.25
N ASP A 154 -6.03 -6.39 -21.51
CA ASP A 154 -6.91 -6.58 -22.67
C ASP A 154 -7.69 -7.90 -22.61
N LYS A 155 -7.16 -8.91 -21.93
CA LYS A 155 -7.75 -10.25 -21.85
C LYS A 155 -8.78 -10.39 -20.72
N SER A 156 -8.49 -9.82 -19.54
CA SER A 156 -9.29 -10.02 -18.33
C SER A 156 -10.05 -8.79 -17.86
N GLY A 157 -9.90 -7.65 -18.57
CA GLY A 157 -10.51 -6.40 -18.14
C GLY A 157 -9.85 -5.82 -16.88
N ILE A 158 -10.64 -5.23 -16.01
CA ILE A 158 -10.20 -4.63 -14.75
C ILE A 158 -10.46 -5.62 -13.61
N ARG A 159 -9.44 -5.88 -12.79
CA ARG A 159 -9.53 -6.73 -11.59
C ARG A 159 -8.92 -6.00 -10.40
N GLN A 160 -9.63 -5.96 -9.28
CA GLN A 160 -9.08 -5.49 -8.00
C GLN A 160 -8.22 -6.60 -7.38
N GLU A 161 -7.00 -6.25 -6.98
CA GLU A 161 -6.03 -7.18 -6.40
C GLU A 161 -5.99 -7.10 -4.87
N THR A 162 -6.52 -6.03 -4.30
CA THR A 162 -6.54 -5.79 -2.85
C THR A 162 -7.92 -6.03 -2.27
N LYS A 163 -7.97 -6.38 -1.00
CA LYS A 163 -9.20 -6.47 -0.23
C LYS A 163 -9.21 -5.38 0.82
N ASP A 164 -10.29 -4.63 0.89
CA ASP A 164 -10.42 -3.50 1.81
C ASP A 164 -10.42 -3.97 3.27
N HIS A 165 -9.72 -3.25 4.11
CA HIS A 165 -9.88 -3.35 5.55
C HIS A 165 -10.93 -2.35 6.01
N SER A 166 -12.21 -2.61 5.68
CA SER A 166 -13.34 -1.74 6.02
C SER A 166 -14.45 -2.53 6.71
N PHE A 167 -15.32 -1.79 7.41
CA PHE A 167 -16.48 -2.38 8.08
C PHE A 167 -17.40 -3.10 7.10
N VAL A 168 -17.67 -2.47 5.97
CA VAL A 168 -18.59 -3.05 4.96
C VAL A 168 -17.98 -4.27 4.28
N GLN A 169 -16.66 -4.32 4.09
CA GLN A 169 -16.00 -5.52 3.59
C GLN A 169 -16.17 -6.69 4.56
N GLY A 170 -16.09 -6.44 5.87
CA GLY A 170 -16.36 -7.45 6.87
C GLY A 170 -17.79 -8.01 6.83
N LEU A 171 -18.78 -7.21 6.45
CA LEU A 171 -20.16 -7.66 6.25
C LEU A 171 -20.34 -8.45 4.95
N LEU A 172 -19.69 -8.00 3.86
CA LEU A 172 -19.64 -8.73 2.58
C LEU A 172 -19.04 -10.13 2.75
N ASP A 173 -17.94 -10.24 3.48
CA ASP A 173 -17.26 -11.51 3.74
C ASP A 173 -18.13 -12.54 4.48
N LYS A 174 -19.02 -12.04 5.32
CA LYS A 174 -19.99 -12.87 6.06
C LYS A 174 -21.28 -13.11 5.28
N ASN A 175 -21.39 -12.54 4.06
CA ASN A 175 -22.62 -12.53 3.26
C ASN A 175 -23.83 -11.90 4.00
N GLU A 176 -23.56 -10.95 4.90
CA GLU A 176 -24.60 -10.22 5.63
C GLU A 176 -25.22 -9.10 4.78
N ILE A 177 -24.46 -8.58 3.80
CA ILE A 177 -24.91 -7.58 2.82
C ILE A 177 -24.36 -7.94 1.44
N ASN A 178 -24.96 -7.39 0.39
CA ASN A 178 -24.48 -7.46 -0.99
C ASN A 178 -23.68 -6.19 -1.37
N GLU A 179 -23.08 -6.19 -2.59
CA GLU A 179 -22.27 -5.08 -3.09
C GLU A 179 -23.03 -3.75 -3.21
N GLU A 180 -24.31 -3.78 -3.54
CA GLU A 180 -25.14 -2.58 -3.65
C GLU A 180 -25.44 -1.99 -2.27
N GLU A 181 -25.75 -2.84 -1.31
CA GLU A 181 -25.94 -2.44 0.09
C GLU A 181 -24.66 -1.89 0.70
N ALA A 182 -23.50 -2.49 0.39
CA ALA A 182 -22.20 -2.01 0.85
C ALA A 182 -21.90 -0.59 0.35
N ARG A 183 -22.17 -0.30 -0.93
CA ARG A 183 -21.97 1.06 -1.52
C ARG A 183 -22.81 2.14 -0.88
N ASN A 184 -24.00 1.79 -0.39
CA ASN A 184 -24.95 2.71 0.21
C ASN A 184 -24.95 2.65 1.75
N HIS A 185 -24.11 1.82 2.35
CA HIS A 185 -24.10 1.61 3.79
C HIS A 185 -23.68 2.88 4.55
N PRO A 186 -24.34 3.25 5.67
CA PRO A 186 -24.00 4.44 6.45
C PRO A 186 -22.55 4.41 6.97
N ASN A 187 -22.02 3.23 7.26
CA ASN A 187 -20.67 3.02 7.79
C ASN A 187 -19.64 2.61 6.70
N LYS A 188 -19.91 2.91 5.42
CA LYS A 188 -19.01 2.51 4.31
C LYS A 188 -17.62 3.11 4.38
N ASN A 189 -17.44 4.22 5.07
CA ASN A 189 -16.16 4.92 5.24
C ASN A 189 -15.42 4.51 6.53
N ILE A 190 -15.89 3.49 7.26
CA ILE A 190 -15.22 3.02 8.47
C ILE A 190 -14.12 2.03 8.07
N ILE A 191 -12.87 2.43 8.27
CA ILE A 191 -11.67 1.60 8.09
C ILE A 191 -11.42 0.81 9.37
N THR A 192 -11.11 -0.48 9.24
CA THR A 192 -10.87 -1.38 10.37
C THR A 192 -9.39 -1.62 10.66
N LYS A 193 -8.50 -1.30 9.71
CA LYS A 193 -7.05 -1.34 9.89
C LYS A 193 -6.40 -0.17 9.18
N ALA A 194 -5.42 0.46 9.84
CA ALA A 194 -4.58 1.50 9.26
C ALA A 194 -3.17 1.44 9.87
N VAL A 195 -2.21 1.99 9.17
CA VAL A 195 -0.84 2.18 9.65
C VAL A 195 -0.84 3.33 10.66
N GLY A 196 -0.27 3.11 11.84
CA GLY A 196 -0.22 4.10 12.93
C GLY A 196 -1.38 4.00 13.91
N LEU A 197 -2.33 3.09 13.71
CA LEU A 197 -3.36 2.78 14.68
C LEU A 197 -3.00 1.48 15.41
N SER A 198 -3.14 1.49 16.74
CA SER A 198 -3.00 0.25 17.52
C SER A 198 -4.10 -0.73 17.11
N PRO A 199 -3.80 -2.02 16.98
CA PRO A 199 -4.85 -3.02 16.82
C PRO A 199 -5.80 -2.94 17.98
N SER A 200 -7.09 -2.79 17.71
CA SER A 200 -8.16 -2.89 18.69
C SER A 200 -8.39 -4.34 19.08
#